data_9c31bad889359cd197cb19db0a3d20a1
#
_entry.id   9c31bad889359cd197cb19db0a3d20a1
#
_cell.length_a   1.000
_cell.length_b   1.000
_cell.length_c   1.000
_cell.angle_alpha   90.00
_cell.angle_beta   90.00
_cell.angle_gamma   90.00
#
_symmetry.space_group_name_H-M   'P 1'
#
loop_
_entity.id
_entity.type
_entity.pdbx_description
1 polymer ?
#
loop_
_entity_poly.entity_id
_entity_poly.type
_entity_poly.pdbx_seq_one_letter_code
_entity_poly.pdbx_strand_id
1 'polypeptide(L)'
;MYNTADLQETVDEIARVLGASATLEDRSFRLLAYGAQHGDIDTVRQESILRRRASRQVRDYFEGFGIATADGPVRIPASPEVRARVCWPLRHREVTYGYLWLLDSGELSDAVLHRAAPLVARAAAQLAQEARSRQDLGRDLLALLSADPEERSAASIELRGPIAAIAVRESSERVAELWTLPRGVLARAGSPVAVLAPAHLAGEVAQTLQAAYGTAAGLGASRPDPSEAWQSWREARQALRIAEHFPRFAPIARWEDLGVHRLLARLGQADLRELAAEAVALDDELARTVEIYLDHGGHAQKAAAELGIHRQTLYYRLGKAERLLHRDLSEGDDRLVVHLALKAAHLAL
;
A
#
# COMPACT_ATOMS: atom_id res chain seq x y z
N MET A 1 12.47 5.15 9.71
CA MET A 1 12.70 6.48 9.09
C MET A 1 14.19 6.57 8.84
N TYR A 2 14.64 6.96 7.62
CA TYR A 2 16.06 7.24 7.45
C TYR A 2 16.44 8.32 8.47
N ASN A 3 17.53 8.14 9.17
CA ASN A 3 18.15 9.25 9.89
C ASN A 3 18.72 10.20 8.84
N THR A 4 17.81 10.96 8.19
CA THR A 4 18.14 11.85 7.09
C THR A 4 19.18 12.90 7.48
N ALA A 5 19.28 13.23 8.76
CA ALA A 5 20.28 14.16 9.25
C ALA A 5 21.71 13.62 9.09
N ASP A 6 21.93 12.35 9.48
CA ASP A 6 23.26 11.73 9.40
C ASP A 6 23.66 11.45 7.93
N LEU A 7 22.68 11.05 7.08
CA LEU A 7 22.92 10.86 5.65
C LEU A 7 23.21 12.20 4.96
N GLN A 8 22.49 13.26 5.32
CA GLN A 8 22.71 14.60 4.79
C GLN A 8 24.13 15.09 5.16
N GLU A 9 24.53 14.95 6.42
CA GLU A 9 25.88 15.33 6.86
C GLU A 9 26.96 14.55 6.10
N THR A 10 26.76 13.24 5.89
CA THR A 10 27.69 12.41 5.13
C THR A 10 27.79 12.84 3.67
N VAL A 11 26.65 13.18 3.02
CA VAL A 11 26.67 13.66 1.63
C VAL A 11 27.33 15.02 1.49
N ASP A 12 27.08 15.93 2.44
CA ASP A 12 27.71 17.25 2.47
C ASP A 12 29.24 17.14 2.67
N GLU A 13 29.68 16.21 3.51
CA GLU A 13 31.10 15.93 3.71
C GLU A 13 31.75 15.34 2.45
N ILE A 14 31.08 14.40 1.76
CA ILE A 14 31.54 13.85 0.48
C ILE A 14 31.64 14.94 -0.57
N ALA A 15 30.62 15.78 -0.72
CA ALA A 15 30.61 16.89 -1.69
C ALA A 15 31.78 17.85 -1.45
N ARG A 16 32.06 18.18 -0.18
CA ARG A 16 33.17 19.05 0.22
C ARG A 16 34.53 18.42 -0.04
N VAL A 17 34.74 17.12 0.28
CA VAL A 17 35.99 16.39 0.07
C VAL A 17 36.33 16.26 -1.42
N LEU A 18 35.31 16.05 -2.25
CA LEU A 18 35.46 15.83 -3.68
C LEU A 18 35.34 17.09 -4.51
N GLY A 19 34.84 18.22 -3.94
CA GLY A 19 34.58 19.44 -4.68
C GLY A 19 33.50 19.27 -5.77
N ALA A 20 32.60 18.32 -5.61
CA ALA A 20 31.62 17.93 -6.63
C ALA A 20 30.19 17.89 -6.07
N SER A 21 29.23 18.23 -6.94
CA SER A 21 27.80 18.08 -6.59
C SER A 21 27.44 16.62 -6.40
N ALA A 22 26.94 16.27 -5.21
CA ALA A 22 26.62 14.92 -4.80
C ALA A 22 25.13 14.72 -4.52
N THR A 23 24.56 13.59 -4.91
CA THR A 23 23.25 13.11 -4.43
C THR A 23 23.34 11.65 -4.01
N LEU A 24 22.58 11.29 -3.00
CA LEU A 24 22.47 9.94 -2.49
C LEU A 24 21.05 9.44 -2.72
N GLU A 25 20.94 8.30 -3.36
CA GLU A 25 19.68 7.64 -3.70
C GLU A 25 19.64 6.22 -3.16
N ASP A 26 18.44 5.71 -2.86
CA ASP A 26 18.25 4.29 -2.54
C ASP A 26 18.27 3.41 -3.80
N ARG A 27 18.15 2.08 -3.62
CA ARG A 27 18.10 1.10 -4.72
C ARG A 27 17.01 1.35 -5.75
N SER A 28 15.96 2.09 -5.37
CA SER A 28 14.84 2.43 -6.24
C SER A 28 15.00 3.80 -6.90
N PHE A 29 16.22 4.37 -6.86
CA PHE A 29 16.57 5.69 -7.39
C PHE A 29 15.76 6.81 -6.76
N ARG A 30 15.49 6.69 -5.48
CA ARG A 30 14.86 7.72 -4.71
C ARG A 30 15.90 8.56 -3.98
N LEU A 31 15.76 9.87 -4.07
CA LEU A 31 16.64 10.80 -3.40
C LEU A 31 16.48 10.72 -1.88
N LEU A 32 17.57 10.44 -1.18
CA LEU A 32 17.67 10.40 0.27
C LEU A 32 18.31 11.65 0.84
N ALA A 33 19.38 12.10 0.21
CA ALA A 33 20.12 13.31 0.59
C ALA A 33 20.80 13.92 -0.64
N TYR A 34 21.12 15.23 -0.58
CA TYR A 34 21.88 15.91 -1.62
C TYR A 34 22.75 17.00 -1.01
N GLY A 35 24.00 17.08 -1.45
CA GLY A 35 24.94 18.13 -1.06
C GLY A 35 24.72 19.43 -1.86
N ALA A 36 25.48 20.45 -1.51
CA ALA A 36 25.48 21.71 -2.25
C ALA A 36 25.72 21.46 -3.74
N GLN A 37 24.86 22.04 -4.59
CA GLN A 37 25.00 21.93 -6.03
C GLN A 37 25.88 23.07 -6.54
N HIS A 38 27.00 22.75 -7.17
CA HIS A 38 27.93 23.68 -7.76
C HIS A 38 27.85 23.65 -9.28
N GLY A 39 27.75 24.79 -9.91
CA GLY A 39 27.67 24.92 -11.38
C GLY A 39 26.32 24.55 -11.97
N ASP A 40 26.30 24.38 -13.30
CA ASP A 40 25.09 23.98 -14.02
C ASP A 40 24.73 22.52 -13.75
N ILE A 41 23.52 22.26 -13.41
CA ILE A 41 22.95 20.91 -13.25
C ILE A 41 22.08 20.58 -14.47
N ASP A 42 22.11 19.31 -14.90
CA ASP A 42 21.25 18.85 -16.01
C ASP A 42 19.79 18.64 -15.58
N THR A 43 18.91 18.50 -16.57
CA THR A 43 17.47 18.30 -16.35
C THR A 43 17.16 17.04 -15.55
N VAL A 44 17.94 15.96 -15.76
CA VAL A 44 17.80 14.70 -15.01
C VAL A 44 18.08 14.92 -13.53
N ARG A 45 19.13 15.66 -13.19
CA ARG A 45 19.47 16.02 -11.80
C ARG A 45 18.40 16.93 -11.18
N GLN A 46 17.96 17.95 -11.93
CA GLN A 46 16.89 18.85 -11.47
C GLN A 46 15.60 18.08 -11.18
N GLU A 47 15.17 17.22 -12.11
CA GLU A 47 13.97 16.41 -11.92
C GLU A 47 14.09 15.43 -10.75
N SER A 48 15.24 14.75 -10.59
CA SER A 48 15.49 13.86 -9.46
C SER A 48 15.40 14.57 -8.12
N ILE A 49 15.90 15.82 -8.03
CA ILE A 49 15.81 16.63 -6.80
C ILE A 49 14.36 17.09 -6.57
N LEU A 50 13.70 17.66 -7.58
CA LEU A 50 12.34 18.21 -7.45
C LEU A 50 11.29 17.12 -7.17
N ARG A 51 11.36 16.01 -7.90
CA ARG A 51 10.43 14.87 -7.76
C ARG A 51 10.87 13.90 -6.68
N ARG A 52 12.03 14.07 -6.10
CA ARG A 52 12.69 13.16 -5.15
C ARG A 52 12.83 11.71 -5.65
N ARG A 53 12.74 11.51 -6.96
CA ARG A 53 12.84 10.18 -7.61
C ARG A 53 13.20 10.34 -9.09
N ALA A 54 14.06 9.44 -9.59
CA ALA A 54 14.31 9.33 -11.02
C ALA A 54 13.13 8.65 -11.75
N SER A 55 12.90 9.04 -13.01
CA SER A 55 11.92 8.37 -13.88
C SER A 55 12.38 6.94 -14.19
N ARG A 56 11.43 6.08 -14.62
CA ARG A 56 11.74 4.69 -15.03
C ARG A 56 12.78 4.67 -16.18
N GLN A 57 12.60 5.52 -17.16
CA GLN A 57 13.52 5.64 -18.31
C GLN A 57 14.94 6.02 -17.87
N VAL A 58 15.08 6.97 -16.95
CA VAL A 58 16.39 7.38 -16.40
C VAL A 58 17.04 6.25 -15.61
N ARG A 59 16.26 5.51 -14.83
CA ARG A 59 16.74 4.35 -14.10
C ARG A 59 17.25 3.26 -15.04
N ASP A 60 16.42 2.85 -16.02
CA ASP A 60 16.76 1.80 -16.99
C ASP A 60 18.05 2.17 -17.77
N TYR A 61 18.19 3.46 -18.12
CA TYR A 61 19.40 4.00 -18.75
C TYR A 61 20.66 3.80 -17.86
N PHE A 62 20.59 4.18 -16.59
CA PHE A 62 21.74 4.07 -15.68
C PHE A 62 22.04 2.62 -15.28
N GLU A 63 21.03 1.79 -15.08
CA GLU A 63 21.21 0.36 -14.80
C GLU A 63 21.95 -0.35 -15.93
N GLY A 64 21.79 0.10 -17.17
CA GLY A 64 22.52 -0.41 -18.35
C GLY A 64 24.05 -0.29 -18.24
N PHE A 65 24.57 0.57 -17.36
CA PHE A 65 26.03 0.67 -17.08
C PHE A 65 26.52 -0.33 -16.01
N GLY A 66 25.68 -1.25 -15.55
CA GLY A 66 26.08 -2.27 -14.59
C GLY A 66 26.28 -1.77 -13.15
N ILE A 67 25.74 -0.58 -12.82
CA ILE A 67 25.92 0.06 -11.51
C ILE A 67 25.44 -0.77 -10.33
N ALA A 68 24.46 -1.67 -10.55
CA ALA A 68 23.88 -2.48 -9.48
C ALA A 68 24.85 -3.54 -8.93
N THR A 69 25.81 -3.99 -9.75
CA THR A 69 26.74 -5.07 -9.44
C THR A 69 28.20 -4.64 -9.38
N ALA A 70 28.50 -3.38 -9.72
CA ALA A 70 29.86 -2.86 -9.71
C ALA A 70 30.44 -2.79 -8.28
N ASP A 71 31.72 -3.13 -8.14
CA ASP A 71 32.44 -3.11 -6.85
C ASP A 71 33.02 -1.72 -6.51
N GLY A 72 33.00 -0.80 -7.45
CA GLY A 72 33.56 0.54 -7.31
C GLY A 72 32.82 1.59 -8.15
N PRO A 73 33.37 2.80 -8.21
CA PRO A 73 32.74 3.90 -8.95
C PRO A 73 32.68 3.60 -10.45
N VAL A 74 31.52 3.80 -11.06
CA VAL A 74 31.25 3.64 -12.49
C VAL A 74 31.14 5.01 -13.15
N ARG A 75 31.94 5.25 -14.18
CA ARG A 75 31.90 6.48 -14.97
C ARG A 75 30.85 6.38 -16.07
N ILE A 76 29.95 7.34 -16.11
CA ILE A 76 28.88 7.42 -17.10
C ILE A 76 29.19 8.66 -17.97
N PRO A 77 29.43 8.46 -19.28
CA PRO A 77 29.77 9.54 -20.19
C PRO A 77 28.60 10.52 -20.37
N ALA A 78 28.92 11.73 -20.78
CA ALA A 78 27.90 12.70 -21.15
C ALA A 78 27.09 12.26 -22.36
N SER A 79 25.81 12.55 -22.38
CA SER A 79 24.88 12.42 -23.50
C SER A 79 24.12 13.75 -23.71
N PRO A 80 23.29 13.92 -24.75
CA PRO A 80 22.59 15.19 -24.98
C PRO A 80 21.75 15.68 -23.81
N GLU A 81 21.22 14.75 -23.00
CA GLU A 81 20.33 15.08 -21.88
C GLU A 81 20.97 14.84 -20.50
N VAL A 82 22.14 14.20 -20.45
CA VAL A 82 22.78 13.74 -19.21
C VAL A 82 24.22 14.20 -19.19
N ARG A 83 24.62 14.96 -18.18
CA ARG A 83 26.02 15.34 -17.97
C ARG A 83 26.85 14.12 -17.52
N ALA A 84 28.14 14.13 -17.82
CA ALA A 84 29.09 13.14 -17.31
C ALA A 84 28.98 13.07 -15.79
N ARG A 85 28.97 11.83 -15.28
CA ARG A 85 28.84 11.59 -13.84
C ARG A 85 29.53 10.32 -13.42
N VAL A 86 29.81 10.23 -12.15
CA VAL A 86 30.27 9.01 -11.49
C VAL A 86 29.12 8.50 -10.62
N CYS A 87 28.74 7.25 -10.84
CA CYS A 87 27.89 6.49 -9.94
C CYS A 87 28.76 5.64 -9.01
N TRP A 88 28.64 5.84 -7.71
CA TRP A 88 29.30 4.97 -6.75
C TRP A 88 28.29 4.13 -6.01
N PRO A 89 28.23 2.80 -6.27
CA PRO A 89 27.32 1.89 -5.57
C PRO A 89 27.65 1.86 -4.08
N LEU A 90 26.64 2.01 -3.26
CA LEU A 90 26.73 1.94 -1.79
C LEU A 90 26.57 0.49 -1.37
N ARG A 91 27.67 -0.27 -1.45
CA ARG A 91 27.70 -1.70 -1.14
C ARG A 91 28.13 -1.97 0.29
N HIS A 92 27.40 -2.89 0.93
CA HIS A 92 27.77 -3.44 2.22
C HIS A 92 27.55 -4.96 2.21
N ARG A 93 28.62 -5.75 2.44
CA ARG A 93 28.58 -7.23 2.43
C ARG A 93 27.86 -7.77 1.16
N GLU A 94 28.41 -7.51 0.00
CA GLU A 94 27.90 -8.02 -1.29
C GLU A 94 26.55 -7.43 -1.78
N VAL A 95 25.85 -6.63 -0.98
CA VAL A 95 24.55 -6.05 -1.32
C VAL A 95 24.70 -4.56 -1.58
N THR A 96 24.17 -4.08 -2.70
CA THR A 96 24.03 -2.65 -3.02
C THR A 96 22.76 -2.11 -2.38
N TYR A 97 22.87 -1.11 -1.51
CA TYR A 97 21.75 -0.50 -0.78
C TYR A 97 21.30 0.84 -1.35
N GLY A 98 22.12 1.44 -2.22
CA GLY A 98 21.83 2.72 -2.86
C GLY A 98 22.97 3.14 -3.76
N TYR A 99 22.89 4.39 -4.21
CA TYR A 99 23.85 4.97 -5.16
C TYR A 99 24.21 6.38 -4.72
N LEU A 100 25.52 6.70 -4.76
CA LEU A 100 26.04 8.03 -4.67
C LEU A 100 26.32 8.52 -6.11
N TRP A 101 25.73 9.66 -6.47
CA TRP A 101 25.90 10.28 -7.78
C TRP A 101 26.69 11.56 -7.67
N LEU A 102 27.78 11.65 -8.44
CA LEU A 102 28.65 12.81 -8.51
C LEU A 102 28.61 13.36 -9.94
N LEU A 103 28.39 14.66 -10.11
CA LEU A 103 28.59 15.29 -11.42
C LEU A 103 30.09 15.42 -11.66
N ASP A 104 30.55 14.95 -12.83
CA ASP A 104 31.96 14.92 -13.20
C ASP A 104 32.25 16.04 -14.20
N SER A 105 32.97 17.08 -13.75
CA SER A 105 33.50 18.14 -14.58
C SER A 105 34.85 17.83 -15.25
N GLY A 106 35.31 16.57 -15.11
CA GLY A 106 36.65 16.13 -15.56
C GLY A 106 37.70 16.13 -14.45
N GLU A 107 37.33 16.53 -13.23
CA GLU A 107 38.25 16.66 -12.10
C GLU A 107 38.22 15.47 -11.15
N LEU A 108 37.25 14.55 -11.29
CA LEU A 108 37.10 13.37 -10.44
C LEU A 108 38.03 12.23 -10.86
N SER A 109 39.36 12.43 -10.69
CA SER A 109 40.29 11.32 -10.87
C SER A 109 40.12 10.21 -9.84
N ASP A 110 40.63 9.02 -10.11
CA ASP A 110 40.52 7.88 -9.17
C ASP A 110 41.20 8.19 -7.82
N ALA A 111 42.29 8.96 -7.83
CA ALA A 111 42.95 9.42 -6.61
C ALA A 111 42.03 10.36 -5.78
N VAL A 112 41.26 11.22 -6.44
CA VAL A 112 40.30 12.11 -5.78
C VAL A 112 39.13 11.28 -5.20
N LEU A 113 38.56 10.37 -5.99
CA LEU A 113 37.49 9.48 -5.54
C LEU A 113 37.93 8.64 -4.33
N HIS A 114 39.15 8.11 -4.34
CA HIS A 114 39.67 7.29 -3.25
C HIS A 114 39.65 8.01 -1.89
N ARG A 115 39.75 9.35 -1.85
CA ARG A 115 39.66 10.15 -0.63
C ARG A 115 38.28 10.06 0.04
N ALA A 116 37.21 9.84 -0.73
CA ALA A 116 35.85 9.72 -0.22
C ALA A 116 35.48 8.25 0.14
N ALA A 117 36.29 7.26 -0.18
CA ALA A 117 35.98 5.85 0.04
C ALA A 117 35.54 5.53 1.49
N PRO A 118 36.17 6.06 2.57
CA PRO A 118 35.69 5.81 3.94
C PRO A 118 34.29 6.37 4.21
N LEU A 119 33.96 7.54 3.62
CA LEU A 119 32.65 8.17 3.77
C LEU A 119 31.57 7.40 3.03
N VAL A 120 31.89 6.91 1.81
CA VAL A 120 31.03 6.05 1.02
C VAL A 120 30.73 4.73 1.74
N ALA A 121 31.77 4.11 2.34
CA ALA A 121 31.60 2.91 3.15
C ALA A 121 30.72 3.16 4.39
N ARG A 122 30.85 4.31 5.04
CA ARG A 122 30.01 4.73 6.16
C ARG A 122 28.54 4.88 5.72
N ALA A 123 28.28 5.55 4.61
CA ALA A 123 26.94 5.71 4.04
C ALA A 123 26.32 4.34 3.68
N ALA A 124 27.09 3.46 3.06
CA ALA A 124 26.64 2.10 2.72
C ALA A 124 26.27 1.28 3.96
N ALA A 125 27.12 1.32 5.02
CA ALA A 125 26.85 0.63 6.27
C ALA A 125 25.60 1.16 6.97
N GLN A 126 25.40 2.48 6.95
CA GLN A 126 24.21 3.13 7.50
C GLN A 126 22.95 2.70 6.76
N LEU A 127 22.92 2.73 5.43
CA LEU A 127 21.80 2.25 4.64
C LEU A 127 21.50 0.77 4.89
N ALA A 128 22.54 -0.06 5.02
CA ALA A 128 22.39 -1.47 5.35
C ALA A 128 21.78 -1.69 6.73
N GLN A 129 22.18 -0.90 7.72
CA GLN A 129 21.60 -0.95 9.07
C GLN A 129 20.14 -0.54 9.06
N GLU A 130 19.80 0.54 8.37
CA GLU A 130 18.42 1.00 8.24
C GLU A 130 17.52 0.01 7.50
N ALA A 131 18.05 -0.63 6.45
CA ALA A 131 17.31 -1.69 5.74
C ALA A 131 17.01 -2.88 6.65
N ARG A 132 17.97 -3.29 7.49
CA ARG A 132 17.77 -4.35 8.50
C ARG A 132 16.73 -3.93 9.54
N SER A 133 16.86 -2.74 10.10
CA SER A 133 15.88 -2.24 11.09
C SER A 133 14.45 -2.21 10.53
N ARG A 134 14.27 -1.84 9.26
CA ARG A 134 12.95 -1.89 8.62
C ARG A 134 12.44 -3.31 8.43
N GLN A 135 13.33 -4.24 8.06
CA GLN A 135 12.96 -5.66 7.92
C GLN A 135 12.55 -6.25 9.27
N ASP A 136 13.25 -5.89 10.35
CA ASP A 136 12.92 -6.30 11.71
C ASP A 136 11.57 -5.71 12.14
N LEU A 137 11.35 -4.39 11.96
CA LEU A 137 10.07 -3.75 12.22
C LEU A 137 8.91 -4.37 11.42
N GLY A 138 9.15 -4.72 10.16
CA GLY A 138 8.15 -5.40 9.32
C GLY A 138 7.82 -6.81 9.79
N ARG A 139 8.80 -7.53 10.34
CA ARG A 139 8.61 -8.86 10.96
C ARG A 139 7.81 -8.73 12.26
N ASP A 140 8.22 -7.82 13.12
CA ASP A 140 7.55 -7.56 14.39
C ASP A 140 6.11 -7.08 14.18
N LEU A 141 5.86 -6.24 13.18
CA LEU A 141 4.50 -5.85 12.82
C LEU A 141 3.65 -7.06 12.47
N LEU A 142 4.15 -7.99 11.64
CA LEU A 142 3.39 -9.20 11.31
C LEU A 142 3.15 -10.09 12.53
N ALA A 143 4.13 -10.18 13.42
CA ALA A 143 3.97 -10.91 14.66
C ALA A 143 2.84 -10.31 15.51
N LEU A 144 2.80 -8.99 15.70
CA LEU A 144 1.70 -8.30 16.41
C LEU A 144 0.32 -8.53 15.76
N LEU A 145 0.29 -8.66 14.44
CA LEU A 145 -0.94 -8.86 13.67
C LEU A 145 -1.35 -10.34 13.55
N SER A 146 -0.57 -11.27 14.09
CA SER A 146 -0.87 -12.71 14.07
C SER A 146 -2.01 -13.08 15.01
N ALA A 147 -2.80 -14.06 14.59
CA ALA A 147 -3.79 -14.67 15.46
C ALA A 147 -3.15 -15.55 16.56
N ASP A 148 -1.91 -16.00 16.36
CA ASP A 148 -1.17 -16.83 17.30
C ASP A 148 -0.60 -16.01 18.47
N PRO A 149 -0.95 -16.32 19.73
CA PRO A 149 -0.43 -15.63 20.89
C PRO A 149 1.10 -15.76 21.06
N GLU A 150 1.69 -16.91 20.67
CA GLU A 150 3.13 -17.13 20.79
C GLU A 150 3.90 -16.21 19.82
N GLU A 151 3.42 -16.11 18.57
CA GLU A 151 4.00 -15.18 17.61
C GLU A 151 3.88 -13.72 18.08
N ARG A 152 2.73 -13.33 18.65
CA ARG A 152 2.55 -11.96 19.15
C ARG A 152 3.51 -11.62 20.31
N SER A 153 3.76 -12.58 21.18
CA SER A 153 4.68 -12.36 22.31
C SER A 153 6.13 -12.20 21.90
N ALA A 154 6.49 -12.63 20.69
CA ALA A 154 7.83 -12.46 20.12
C ALA A 154 8.09 -11.07 19.53
N ALA A 155 7.05 -10.25 19.35
CA ALA A 155 7.20 -8.90 18.81
C ALA A 155 7.89 -7.98 19.83
N SER A 156 8.91 -7.27 19.37
CA SER A 156 9.71 -6.35 20.21
C SER A 156 9.23 -4.88 20.12
N ILE A 157 8.11 -4.63 19.45
CA ILE A 157 7.58 -3.26 19.26
C ILE A 157 6.75 -2.85 20.46
N GLU A 158 7.16 -1.78 21.14
CA GLU A 158 6.35 -1.10 22.13
C GLU A 158 5.46 -0.05 21.48
N LEU A 159 4.15 -0.30 21.44
CA LEU A 159 3.15 0.67 21.03
C LEU A 159 2.43 1.23 22.27
N ARG A 160 2.03 2.49 22.20
CA ARG A 160 1.31 3.15 23.30
C ARG A 160 0.02 3.77 22.80
N GLY A 161 -1.03 3.62 23.60
CA GLY A 161 -2.35 4.21 23.33
C GLY A 161 -3.17 3.43 22.30
N PRO A 162 -4.37 3.93 21.98
CA PRO A 162 -5.27 3.28 21.06
C PRO A 162 -4.70 3.18 19.64
N ILE A 163 -4.88 2.01 19.03
CA ILE A 163 -4.40 1.70 17.67
C ILE A 163 -5.53 1.22 16.77
N ALA A 164 -5.35 1.33 15.47
CA ALA A 164 -6.19 0.67 14.48
C ALA A 164 -5.35 0.14 13.32
N ALA A 165 -5.74 -1.00 12.77
CA ALA A 165 -5.09 -1.61 11.63
C ALA A 165 -5.78 -1.21 10.33
N ILE A 166 -5.00 -1.12 9.26
CA ILE A 166 -5.45 -0.79 7.91
C ILE A 166 -4.90 -1.85 6.96
N ALA A 167 -5.75 -2.39 6.12
CA ALA A 167 -5.40 -3.27 5.02
C ALA A 167 -5.65 -2.55 3.69
N VAL A 168 -4.65 -2.49 2.82
CA VAL A 168 -4.78 -1.85 1.52
C VAL A 168 -4.39 -2.84 0.43
N ARG A 169 -5.17 -2.92 -0.65
CA ARG A 169 -4.80 -3.75 -1.80
C ARG A 169 -3.54 -3.18 -2.46
N GLU A 170 -2.51 -4.00 -2.61
CA GLU A 170 -1.32 -3.61 -3.36
C GLU A 170 -1.66 -3.39 -4.83
N SER A 171 -1.07 -2.37 -5.45
CA SER A 171 -1.20 -2.12 -6.88
C SER A 171 0.06 -2.59 -7.61
N SER A 172 -0.09 -3.26 -8.74
CA SER A 172 1.03 -3.60 -9.63
C SER A 172 1.59 -2.38 -10.38
N GLU A 173 0.78 -1.33 -10.54
CA GLU A 173 1.13 -0.14 -11.31
C GLU A 173 1.61 1.02 -10.47
N ARG A 174 1.21 1.08 -9.19
CA ARG A 174 1.48 2.18 -8.28
C ARG A 174 2.13 1.68 -7.00
N VAL A 175 3.16 2.35 -6.56
CA VAL A 175 3.87 2.05 -5.32
C VAL A 175 3.69 3.21 -4.36
N ALA A 176 3.07 2.96 -3.21
CA ALA A 176 2.99 3.94 -2.14
C ALA A 176 4.32 4.04 -1.38
N GLU A 177 4.66 5.25 -1.02
CA GLU A 177 5.87 5.55 -0.25
C GLU A 177 5.60 5.35 1.25
N LEU A 178 5.61 4.10 1.73
CA LEU A 178 5.27 3.74 3.11
C LEU A 178 6.09 4.46 4.20
N TRP A 179 7.26 4.97 3.85
CA TRP A 179 8.13 5.73 4.77
C TRP A 179 7.73 7.22 4.92
N THR A 180 6.82 7.72 4.08
CA THR A 180 6.26 9.08 4.21
C THR A 180 5.15 9.16 5.25
N LEU A 181 4.71 8.00 5.74
CA LEU A 181 3.66 7.91 6.74
C LEU A 181 4.07 8.60 8.05
N PRO A 182 3.10 9.14 8.81
CA PRO A 182 3.35 9.84 10.06
C PRO A 182 4.15 9.01 11.07
N ARG A 183 4.79 9.68 12.03
CA ARG A 183 5.47 9.00 13.14
C ARG A 183 4.49 8.13 13.92
N GLY A 184 4.95 6.94 14.32
CA GLY A 184 4.13 5.97 15.06
C GLY A 184 3.25 5.09 14.16
N VAL A 185 3.26 5.30 12.84
CA VAL A 185 2.63 4.38 11.88
C VAL A 185 3.64 3.32 11.47
N LEU A 186 3.27 2.07 11.64
CA LEU A 186 4.03 0.91 11.17
C LEU A 186 3.39 0.39 9.89
N ALA A 187 4.18 0.12 8.89
CA ALA A 187 3.70 -0.38 7.61
C ALA A 187 4.63 -1.41 7.00
N ARG A 188 4.06 -2.43 6.38
CA ARG A 188 4.78 -3.46 5.62
C ARG A 188 4.08 -3.72 4.30
N ALA A 189 4.86 -3.69 3.22
CA ALA A 189 4.40 -4.09 1.90
C ALA A 189 4.02 -5.59 1.89
N GLY A 190 3.02 -5.92 1.11
CA GLY A 190 2.48 -7.27 0.98
C GLY A 190 1.07 -7.24 0.40
N SER A 191 0.47 -8.38 0.14
CA SER A 191 -0.89 -8.46 -0.39
C SER A 191 -1.84 -9.10 0.63
N PRO A 192 -2.56 -8.26 1.38
CA PRO A 192 -2.59 -6.80 1.36
C PRO A 192 -1.41 -6.14 2.10
N VAL A 193 -1.17 -4.86 1.82
CA VAL A 193 -0.29 -4.01 2.61
C VAL A 193 -0.83 -3.93 4.03
N ALA A 194 0.01 -4.27 5.01
CA ALA A 194 -0.33 -4.25 6.42
C ALA A 194 0.13 -2.95 7.07
N VAL A 195 -0.79 -2.25 7.73
CA VAL A 195 -0.50 -1.01 8.43
C VAL A 195 -1.14 -1.03 9.81
N LEU A 196 -0.39 -0.53 10.79
CA LEU A 196 -0.88 -0.29 12.15
C LEU A 196 -0.58 1.17 12.51
N ALA A 197 -1.60 1.91 12.88
CA ALA A 197 -1.52 3.33 13.13
C ALA A 197 -2.14 3.70 14.49
N PRO A 198 -1.70 4.81 15.13
CA PRO A 198 -2.47 5.42 16.20
C PRO A 198 -3.92 5.67 15.74
N ALA A 199 -4.90 5.34 16.56
CA ALA A 199 -6.32 5.34 16.16
C ALA A 199 -6.79 6.68 15.58
N HIS A 200 -6.29 7.81 16.12
CA HIS A 200 -6.64 9.16 15.64
C HIS A 200 -6.09 9.48 14.25
N LEU A 201 -5.04 8.79 13.78
CA LEU A 201 -4.44 8.97 12.45
C LEU A 201 -4.94 7.94 11.43
N ALA A 202 -5.55 6.85 11.89
CA ALA A 202 -5.83 5.69 11.05
C ALA A 202 -6.71 6.02 9.83
N GLY A 203 -7.68 6.91 9.98
CA GLY A 203 -8.53 7.37 8.88
C GLY A 203 -7.77 8.15 7.80
N GLU A 204 -6.91 9.09 8.20
CA GLU A 204 -6.07 9.87 7.30
C GLU A 204 -5.04 9.00 6.58
N VAL A 205 -4.40 8.09 7.32
CA VAL A 205 -3.45 7.13 6.77
C VAL A 205 -4.12 6.20 5.74
N ALA A 206 -5.33 5.72 6.01
CA ALA A 206 -6.09 4.91 5.07
C ALA A 206 -6.41 5.68 3.78
N GLN A 207 -6.80 6.95 3.87
CA GLN A 207 -7.05 7.82 2.71
C GLN A 207 -5.77 8.06 1.90
N THR A 208 -4.67 8.37 2.57
CA THR A 208 -3.36 8.61 1.93
C THR A 208 -2.90 7.38 1.15
N LEU A 209 -2.98 6.21 1.75
CA LEU A 209 -2.56 4.96 1.11
C LEU A 209 -3.50 4.54 -0.01
N GLN A 210 -4.81 4.67 0.19
CA GLN A 210 -5.81 4.40 -0.84
C GLN A 210 -5.58 5.28 -2.07
N ALA A 211 -5.35 6.58 -1.89
CA ALA A 211 -5.07 7.49 -3.00
C ALA A 211 -3.75 7.16 -3.71
N ALA A 212 -2.70 6.80 -2.95
CA ALA A 212 -1.40 6.45 -3.50
C ALA A 212 -1.42 5.17 -4.33
N TYR A 213 -2.08 4.12 -3.85
CA TYR A 213 -2.22 2.86 -4.59
C TYR A 213 -3.34 2.92 -5.64
N GLY A 214 -4.36 3.76 -5.44
CA GLY A 214 -5.56 3.82 -6.31
C GLY A 214 -6.46 2.59 -6.19
N THR A 215 -6.39 1.88 -5.06
CA THR A 215 -7.06 0.60 -4.81
C THR A 215 -7.98 0.70 -3.59
N ALA A 216 -8.68 -0.38 -3.26
CA ALA A 216 -9.52 -0.43 -2.06
C ALA A 216 -8.69 -0.52 -0.77
N ALA A 217 -9.28 -0.03 0.33
CA ALA A 217 -8.74 -0.15 1.67
C ALA A 217 -9.82 -0.57 2.68
N GLY A 218 -9.39 -1.27 3.72
CA GLY A 218 -10.21 -1.63 4.86
C GLY A 218 -9.59 -1.11 6.15
N LEU A 219 -10.42 -0.53 7.03
CA LEU A 219 -10.04 -0.04 8.34
C LEU A 219 -10.71 -0.89 9.42
N GLY A 220 -9.92 -1.49 10.29
CA GLY A 220 -10.38 -2.22 11.47
C GLY A 220 -10.84 -1.26 12.58
N ALA A 221 -11.61 -1.79 13.53
CA ALA A 221 -12.03 -1.02 14.70
C ALA A 221 -10.82 -0.65 15.57
N SER A 222 -10.92 0.51 16.23
CA SER A 222 -9.92 0.95 17.19
C SER A 222 -9.83 -0.01 18.38
N ARG A 223 -8.62 -0.24 18.87
CA ARG A 223 -8.32 -1.03 20.07
C ARG A 223 -7.55 -0.19 21.07
N PRO A 224 -7.97 -0.14 22.33
CA PRO A 224 -7.28 0.62 23.36
C PRO A 224 -5.92 -0.01 23.71
N ASP A 225 -5.82 -1.34 23.62
CA ASP A 225 -4.60 -2.10 23.91
C ASP A 225 -3.94 -2.58 22.61
N PRO A 226 -2.67 -2.24 22.39
CA PRO A 226 -1.90 -2.73 21.23
C PRO A 226 -1.81 -4.26 21.14
N SER A 227 -1.93 -5.00 22.23
CA SER A 227 -1.96 -6.47 22.21
C SER A 227 -3.16 -7.04 21.43
N GLU A 228 -4.20 -6.22 21.20
CA GLU A 228 -5.38 -6.55 20.41
C GLU A 228 -5.27 -6.12 18.93
N ALA A 229 -4.09 -5.66 18.48
CA ALA A 229 -3.86 -5.23 17.09
C ALA A 229 -4.27 -6.29 16.06
N TRP A 230 -4.07 -7.58 16.37
CA TRP A 230 -4.46 -8.70 15.52
C TRP A 230 -5.97 -8.75 15.23
N GLN A 231 -6.82 -8.33 16.19
CA GLN A 231 -8.28 -8.27 16.00
C GLN A 231 -8.62 -7.16 15.01
N SER A 232 -8.05 -5.95 15.24
CA SER A 232 -8.21 -4.82 14.32
C SER A 232 -7.71 -5.18 12.92
N TRP A 233 -6.61 -5.91 12.81
CA TRP A 233 -6.08 -6.38 11.52
C TRP A 233 -7.01 -7.37 10.82
N ARG A 234 -7.54 -8.34 11.55
CA ARG A 234 -8.54 -9.27 11.00
C ARG A 234 -9.75 -8.53 10.45
N GLU A 235 -10.24 -7.54 11.20
CA GLU A 235 -11.35 -6.68 10.79
C GLU A 235 -11.01 -5.81 9.58
N ALA A 236 -9.80 -5.23 9.53
CA ALA A 236 -9.33 -4.45 8.39
C ALA A 236 -9.29 -5.28 7.10
N ARG A 237 -8.80 -6.52 7.16
CA ARG A 237 -8.79 -7.45 6.02
C ARG A 237 -10.21 -7.80 5.54
N GLN A 238 -11.12 -8.01 6.48
CA GLN A 238 -12.52 -8.28 6.17
C GLN A 238 -13.21 -7.05 5.58
N ALA A 239 -12.94 -5.86 6.12
CA ALA A 239 -13.43 -4.60 5.58
C ALA A 239 -12.90 -4.33 4.18
N LEU A 240 -11.61 -4.60 3.92
CA LEU A 240 -11.03 -4.51 2.58
C LEU A 240 -11.81 -5.39 1.57
N ARG A 241 -12.07 -6.64 1.93
CA ARG A 241 -12.86 -7.55 1.09
C ARG A 241 -14.24 -6.99 0.78
N ILE A 242 -14.90 -6.35 1.76
CA ILE A 242 -16.19 -5.70 1.53
C ILE A 242 -16.05 -4.49 0.61
N ALA A 243 -15.02 -3.65 0.76
CA ALA A 243 -14.78 -2.51 -0.12
C ALA A 243 -14.55 -2.93 -1.59
N GLU A 244 -13.97 -4.10 -1.81
CA GLU A 244 -13.69 -4.63 -3.14
C GLU A 244 -14.96 -5.14 -3.87
N HIS A 245 -15.95 -5.62 -3.14
CA HIS A 245 -17.12 -6.28 -3.71
C HIS A 245 -18.42 -5.46 -3.60
N PHE A 246 -18.44 -4.45 -2.74
CA PHE A 246 -19.62 -3.61 -2.54
C PHE A 246 -19.32 -2.14 -2.78
N PRO A 247 -19.74 -1.56 -3.94
CA PRO A 247 -19.46 -0.18 -4.30
C PRO A 247 -19.84 0.87 -3.24
N ARG A 248 -20.90 0.59 -2.46
CA ARG A 248 -21.36 1.50 -1.41
C ARG A 248 -20.34 1.69 -0.27
N PHE A 249 -19.38 0.77 -0.11
CA PHE A 249 -18.32 0.84 0.90
C PHE A 249 -16.97 1.23 0.30
N ALA A 250 -16.88 1.33 -1.04
CA ALA A 250 -15.66 1.74 -1.72
C ALA A 250 -15.45 3.26 -1.58
N PRO A 251 -14.21 3.75 -1.68
CA PRO A 251 -12.99 2.96 -1.78
C PRO A 251 -12.41 2.53 -0.43
N ILE A 252 -12.97 3.00 0.72
CA ILE A 252 -12.48 2.69 2.06
C ILE A 252 -13.65 2.21 2.92
N ALA A 253 -13.63 0.92 3.27
CA ALA A 253 -14.60 0.35 4.20
C ALA A 253 -14.09 0.44 5.64
N ARG A 254 -14.92 0.97 6.53
CA ARG A 254 -14.68 0.96 7.98
C ARG A 254 -15.44 -0.18 8.61
N TRP A 255 -14.76 -1.01 9.39
CA TRP A 255 -15.40 -2.16 10.04
C TRP A 255 -16.65 -1.78 10.84
N GLU A 256 -16.61 -0.64 11.52
CA GLU A 256 -17.71 -0.17 12.36
C GLU A 256 -18.98 0.16 11.56
N ASP A 257 -18.86 0.51 10.28
CA ASP A 257 -19.94 0.95 9.41
C ASP A 257 -20.58 -0.18 8.59
N LEU A 258 -20.02 -1.39 8.65
CA LEU A 258 -20.41 -2.49 7.75
C LEU A 258 -21.77 -3.15 8.10
N GLY A 259 -22.29 -2.94 9.30
CA GLY A 259 -23.56 -3.56 9.70
C GLY A 259 -23.56 -5.09 9.53
N VAL A 260 -24.56 -5.63 8.84
CA VAL A 260 -24.69 -7.08 8.57
C VAL A 260 -23.55 -7.67 7.75
N HIS A 261 -22.87 -6.86 6.93
CA HIS A 261 -21.72 -7.33 6.14
C HIS A 261 -20.55 -7.82 6.99
N ARG A 262 -20.49 -7.44 8.28
CA ARG A 262 -19.53 -8.04 9.23
C ARG A 262 -19.74 -9.55 9.42
N LEU A 263 -20.98 -10.00 9.38
CA LEU A 263 -21.30 -11.43 9.50
C LEU A 263 -20.85 -12.16 8.23
N LEU A 264 -21.24 -11.66 7.06
CA LEU A 264 -20.86 -12.24 5.78
C LEU A 264 -19.33 -12.25 5.59
N ALA A 265 -18.63 -11.18 5.98
CA ALA A 265 -17.18 -11.09 5.88
C ALA A 265 -16.43 -12.12 6.74
N ARG A 266 -17.07 -12.68 7.78
CA ARG A 266 -16.52 -13.72 8.66
C ARG A 266 -16.72 -15.13 8.14
N LEU A 267 -17.65 -15.33 7.21
CA LEU A 267 -17.93 -16.63 6.64
C LEU A 267 -16.79 -17.11 5.73
N GLY A 268 -16.54 -18.41 5.78
CA GLY A 268 -15.65 -19.10 4.85
C GLY A 268 -16.23 -19.16 3.43
N GLN A 269 -15.38 -19.47 2.44
CA GLN A 269 -15.83 -19.57 1.06
C GLN A 269 -16.87 -20.68 0.85
N ALA A 270 -16.80 -21.78 1.61
CA ALA A 270 -17.77 -22.87 1.55
C ALA A 270 -19.16 -22.38 2.01
N ASP A 271 -19.22 -21.74 3.19
CA ASP A 271 -20.46 -21.21 3.75
C ASP A 271 -21.08 -20.13 2.88
N LEU A 272 -20.26 -19.26 2.28
CA LEU A 272 -20.71 -18.22 1.36
C LEU A 272 -21.33 -18.81 0.08
N ARG A 273 -20.72 -19.87 -0.47
CA ARG A 273 -21.26 -20.56 -1.66
C ARG A 273 -22.56 -21.30 -1.33
N GLU A 274 -22.63 -21.93 -0.17
CA GLU A 274 -23.86 -22.57 0.29
C GLU A 274 -24.99 -21.56 0.43
N LEU A 275 -24.73 -20.41 1.08
CA LEU A 275 -25.71 -19.35 1.23
C LEU A 275 -26.09 -18.74 -0.14
N ALA A 276 -25.14 -18.49 -1.02
CA ALA A 276 -25.38 -17.94 -2.35
C ALA A 276 -26.22 -18.89 -3.24
N ALA A 277 -26.17 -20.20 -3.00
CA ALA A 277 -26.94 -21.19 -3.74
C ALA A 277 -28.45 -21.01 -3.59
N GLU A 278 -28.92 -20.41 -2.50
CA GLU A 278 -30.34 -20.05 -2.28
C GLU A 278 -30.89 -19.06 -3.31
N ALA A 279 -30.01 -18.31 -4.02
CA ALA A 279 -30.40 -17.36 -5.06
C ALA A 279 -29.95 -17.78 -6.46
N VAL A 280 -29.36 -18.98 -6.63
CA VAL A 280 -28.73 -19.43 -7.90
C VAL A 280 -29.71 -19.54 -9.07
N ALA A 281 -31.01 -19.69 -8.81
CA ALA A 281 -32.06 -19.79 -9.83
C ALA A 281 -32.36 -18.44 -10.53
N LEU A 282 -31.82 -17.33 -10.01
CA LEU A 282 -32.02 -16.00 -10.58
C LEU A 282 -30.93 -15.70 -11.61
N ASP A 283 -31.36 -15.17 -12.78
CA ASP A 283 -30.44 -14.49 -13.69
C ASP A 283 -29.99 -13.13 -13.12
N ASP A 284 -28.94 -12.55 -13.69
CA ASP A 284 -28.34 -11.28 -13.22
C ASP A 284 -29.36 -10.14 -13.12
N GLU A 285 -30.33 -10.09 -14.05
CA GLU A 285 -31.35 -9.05 -14.07
C GLU A 285 -32.33 -9.18 -12.90
N LEU A 286 -32.78 -10.39 -12.63
CA LEU A 286 -33.69 -10.69 -11.52
C LEU A 286 -32.95 -10.55 -10.18
N ALA A 287 -31.72 -11.08 -10.07
CA ALA A 287 -30.91 -10.96 -8.88
C ALA A 287 -30.71 -9.48 -8.50
N ARG A 288 -30.28 -8.63 -9.44
CA ARG A 288 -30.16 -7.19 -9.26
C ARG A 288 -31.49 -6.53 -8.88
N THR A 289 -32.59 -6.94 -9.52
CA THR A 289 -33.91 -6.38 -9.23
C THR A 289 -34.37 -6.67 -7.80
N VAL A 290 -34.21 -7.93 -7.35
CA VAL A 290 -34.56 -8.35 -6.00
C VAL A 290 -33.64 -7.70 -4.96
N GLU A 291 -32.33 -7.66 -5.24
CA GLU A 291 -31.37 -7.04 -4.32
C GLU A 291 -31.68 -5.58 -4.07
N ILE A 292 -31.88 -4.77 -5.11
CA ILE A 292 -32.23 -3.36 -5.00
C ILE A 292 -33.56 -3.18 -4.27
N TYR A 293 -34.56 -4.02 -4.55
CA TYR A 293 -35.84 -3.98 -3.84
C TYR A 293 -35.68 -4.23 -2.34
N LEU A 294 -34.86 -5.20 -1.96
CA LEU A 294 -34.59 -5.53 -0.57
C LEU A 294 -33.69 -4.49 0.12
N ASP A 295 -32.72 -3.91 -0.58
CA ASP A 295 -31.89 -2.80 -0.09
C ASP A 295 -32.71 -1.56 0.24
N HIS A 296 -33.80 -1.34 -0.51
CA HIS A 296 -34.77 -0.29 -0.20
C HIS A 296 -35.85 -0.71 0.84
N GLY A 297 -35.64 -1.81 1.55
CA GLY A 297 -36.59 -2.28 2.57
C GLY A 297 -37.97 -2.64 2.01
N GLY A 298 -38.05 -3.01 0.71
CA GLY A 298 -39.30 -3.34 0.04
C GLY A 298 -40.09 -2.14 -0.50
N HIS A 299 -39.47 -0.94 -0.54
CA HIS A 299 -40.10 0.26 -1.11
C HIS A 299 -40.05 0.24 -2.65
N ALA A 300 -41.10 -0.33 -3.27
CA ALA A 300 -41.18 -0.54 -4.73
C ALA A 300 -40.95 0.75 -5.56
N GLN A 301 -41.38 1.91 -5.09
CA GLN A 301 -41.21 3.17 -5.82
C GLN A 301 -39.73 3.58 -5.88
N LYS A 302 -39.00 3.47 -4.76
CA LYS A 302 -37.56 3.78 -4.71
C LYS A 302 -36.75 2.79 -5.55
N ALA A 303 -37.04 1.49 -5.40
CA ALA A 303 -36.37 0.45 -6.16
C ALA A 303 -36.60 0.59 -7.68
N ALA A 304 -37.84 0.87 -8.12
CA ALA A 304 -38.15 1.10 -9.53
C ALA A 304 -37.41 2.32 -10.09
N ALA A 305 -37.32 3.40 -9.31
CA ALA A 305 -36.59 4.61 -9.70
C ALA A 305 -35.08 4.35 -9.87
N GLU A 306 -34.44 3.61 -8.93
CA GLU A 306 -33.03 3.26 -9.01
C GLU A 306 -32.74 2.33 -10.19
N LEU A 307 -33.63 1.39 -10.46
CA LEU A 307 -33.52 0.48 -11.60
C LEU A 307 -33.83 1.15 -12.95
N GLY A 308 -34.40 2.35 -12.97
CA GLY A 308 -34.86 3.03 -14.18
C GLY A 308 -36.01 2.31 -14.89
N ILE A 309 -36.89 1.60 -14.15
CA ILE A 309 -38.01 0.83 -14.71
C ILE A 309 -39.37 1.29 -14.15
N HIS A 310 -40.44 0.94 -14.87
CA HIS A 310 -41.79 1.20 -14.37
C HIS A 310 -42.14 0.24 -13.23
N ARG A 311 -42.96 0.70 -12.26
CA ARG A 311 -43.38 -0.08 -11.09
C ARG A 311 -44.06 -1.41 -11.45
N GLN A 312 -44.80 -1.46 -12.54
CA GLN A 312 -45.43 -2.72 -13.01
C GLN A 312 -44.37 -3.73 -13.46
N THR A 313 -43.33 -3.28 -14.13
CA THR A 313 -42.19 -4.13 -14.52
C THR A 313 -41.46 -4.67 -13.29
N LEU A 314 -41.28 -3.84 -12.26
CA LEU A 314 -40.70 -4.28 -10.98
C LEU A 314 -41.54 -5.43 -10.39
N TYR A 315 -42.85 -5.25 -10.22
CA TYR A 315 -43.70 -6.31 -9.64
C TYR A 315 -43.75 -7.58 -10.49
N TYR A 316 -43.72 -7.44 -11.82
CA TYR A 316 -43.61 -8.62 -12.73
C TYR A 316 -42.32 -9.39 -12.46
N ARG A 317 -41.17 -8.70 -12.34
CA ARG A 317 -39.88 -9.31 -12.06
C ARG A 317 -39.83 -9.95 -10.66
N LEU A 318 -40.34 -9.27 -9.63
CA LEU A 318 -40.41 -9.81 -8.28
C LEU A 318 -41.25 -11.09 -8.26
N GLY A 319 -42.44 -11.11 -8.85
CA GLY A 319 -43.28 -12.30 -8.91
C GLY A 319 -42.67 -13.44 -9.75
N LYS A 320 -41.81 -13.12 -10.76
CA LYS A 320 -41.02 -14.12 -11.45
C LYS A 320 -39.94 -14.71 -10.54
N ALA A 321 -39.23 -13.85 -9.77
CA ALA A 321 -38.20 -14.29 -8.84
C ALA A 321 -38.76 -15.17 -7.71
N GLU A 322 -39.90 -14.79 -7.11
CA GLU A 322 -40.60 -15.60 -6.08
C GLU A 322 -40.90 -17.00 -6.57
N ARG A 323 -41.41 -17.12 -7.81
CA ARG A 323 -41.69 -18.44 -8.40
C ARG A 323 -40.43 -19.29 -8.62
N LEU A 324 -39.31 -18.68 -9.04
CA LEU A 324 -38.07 -19.38 -9.28
C LEU A 324 -37.39 -19.82 -7.97
N LEU A 325 -37.48 -18.97 -6.95
CA LEU A 325 -36.88 -19.23 -5.65
C LEU A 325 -37.78 -20.11 -4.75
N HIS A 326 -39.04 -20.28 -5.08
CA HIS A 326 -40.06 -20.88 -4.20
C HIS A 326 -40.14 -20.19 -2.84
N ARG A 327 -40.04 -18.85 -2.83
CA ARG A 327 -40.02 -17.98 -1.65
C ARG A 327 -41.03 -16.85 -1.82
N ASP A 328 -41.60 -16.39 -0.70
CA ASP A 328 -42.52 -15.25 -0.66
C ASP A 328 -41.79 -14.03 -0.12
N LEU A 329 -41.51 -13.03 -0.97
CA LEU A 329 -40.83 -11.80 -0.57
C LEU A 329 -41.71 -10.88 0.29
N SER A 330 -42.96 -11.24 0.62
CA SER A 330 -43.74 -10.56 1.66
C SER A 330 -43.43 -11.10 3.06
N GLU A 331 -42.92 -12.32 3.16
CA GLU A 331 -42.56 -12.97 4.42
C GLU A 331 -41.16 -12.58 4.89
N GLY A 332 -41.01 -12.30 6.20
CA GLY A 332 -39.76 -11.76 6.77
C GLY A 332 -38.58 -12.70 6.65
N ASP A 333 -38.78 -13.99 6.94
CA ASP A 333 -37.72 -14.99 6.90
C ASP A 333 -37.25 -15.27 5.47
N ASP A 334 -38.17 -15.35 4.51
CA ASP A 334 -37.83 -15.53 3.09
C ASP A 334 -37.05 -14.33 2.53
N ARG A 335 -37.48 -13.10 2.90
CA ARG A 335 -36.72 -11.89 2.55
C ARG A 335 -35.31 -11.91 3.09
N LEU A 336 -35.14 -12.32 4.35
CA LEU A 336 -33.82 -12.38 4.99
C LEU A 336 -32.91 -13.38 4.29
N VAL A 337 -33.39 -14.58 4.03
CA VAL A 337 -32.64 -15.64 3.33
C VAL A 337 -32.22 -15.15 1.95
N VAL A 338 -33.16 -14.67 1.14
CA VAL A 338 -32.86 -14.21 -0.23
C VAL A 338 -31.91 -13.03 -0.23
N HIS A 339 -32.09 -12.07 0.68
CA HIS A 339 -31.19 -10.91 0.75
C HIS A 339 -29.78 -11.30 1.14
N LEU A 340 -29.61 -12.18 2.15
CA LEU A 340 -28.30 -12.68 2.55
C LEU A 340 -27.65 -13.51 1.44
N ALA A 341 -28.42 -14.33 0.72
CA ALA A 341 -27.94 -15.12 -0.40
C ALA A 341 -27.37 -14.23 -1.53
N LEU A 342 -28.11 -13.19 -1.91
CA LEU A 342 -27.66 -12.23 -2.93
C LEU A 342 -26.38 -11.48 -2.48
N LYS A 343 -26.32 -11.04 -1.22
CA LYS A 343 -25.10 -10.40 -0.68
C LYS A 343 -23.92 -11.39 -0.58
N ALA A 344 -24.18 -12.65 -0.24
CA ALA A 344 -23.14 -13.68 -0.19
C ALA A 344 -22.57 -13.98 -1.58
N ALA A 345 -23.40 -13.96 -2.62
CA ALA A 345 -22.97 -14.19 -4.00
C ALA A 345 -21.86 -13.23 -4.45
N HIS A 346 -21.87 -11.97 -4.02
CA HIS A 346 -20.79 -11.02 -4.29
C HIS A 346 -19.44 -11.41 -3.65
N LEU A 347 -19.45 -12.19 -2.57
CA LEU A 347 -18.25 -12.60 -1.83
C LEU A 347 -17.81 -14.04 -2.13
N ALA A 348 -18.64 -14.82 -2.80
CA ALA A 348 -18.40 -16.23 -3.10
C ALA A 348 -17.57 -16.48 -4.37
N LEU A 349 -17.22 -15.41 -5.09
CA LEU A 349 -16.46 -15.41 -6.35
C LEU A 349 -14.99 -15.79 -6.16
#